data_910d4c41a8bd1c4a66729811dee0edcb
#
_entry.id   910d4c41a8bd1c4a66729811dee0edcb
#
_cell.length_a   1.000
_cell.length_b   1.000
_cell.length_c   1.000
_cell.angle_alpha   90.00
_cell.angle_beta   90.00
_cell.angle_gamma   90.00
#
_symmetry.space_group_name_H-M   'P 1'
#
loop_
_entity.id
_entity.type
_entity.pdbx_description
1 polymer ?
#
loop_
_entity_poly.entity_id
_entity_poly.type
_entity_poly.pdbx_seq_one_letter_code
_entity_poly.pdbx_strand_id
1 'polypeptide(L)'
;KQGDYAYLLHIIRSLKTTGKGACILPHGVLFRGNAEAEIRRNLIRKGFIKGIIGLPANLFYGTGIPACILVIDKEDAHNRKGIFMVDASDGFIKDGNKNRLRNRDLHKIVDVFNSREVIKGYARMVSFDEIEDNEWNLNIPRYIDSQEAEDIQDISGHLQGGIPSTDIDALESYWDVCPSLKSHLFSANRSDNGGYMDLSVEKQNIKSAIYDHPEFSTFINGMAEHYQTWQSARAKE
;
A
#
# COMPACT_ATOMS: atom_id res chain seq x y z
N LYS A 1 -32.11 -7.47 -6.43
CA LYS A 1 -31.43 -7.45 -7.74
C LYS A 1 -30.49 -6.26 -7.73
N GLN A 2 -29.21 -6.49 -7.96
CA GLN A 2 -28.17 -5.47 -7.92
C GLN A 2 -27.87 -5.04 -9.35
N GLY A 3 -27.85 -3.73 -9.61
CA GLY A 3 -27.68 -3.16 -10.95
C GLY A 3 -26.25 -2.73 -11.30
N ASP A 4 -25.28 -2.90 -10.39
CA ASP A 4 -23.92 -2.39 -10.54
C ASP A 4 -23.28 -2.80 -11.86
N TYR A 5 -23.34 -4.09 -12.20
CA TYR A 5 -22.81 -4.59 -13.46
C TYR A 5 -23.60 -4.15 -14.69
N ALA A 6 -24.88 -3.82 -14.56
CA ALA A 6 -25.66 -3.31 -15.69
C ALA A 6 -25.09 -1.95 -16.16
N TYR A 7 -24.77 -1.06 -15.21
CA TYR A 7 -24.11 0.21 -15.52
C TYR A 7 -22.72 0.02 -16.08
N LEU A 8 -21.92 -0.87 -15.49
CA LEU A 8 -20.57 -1.16 -15.97
C LEU A 8 -20.59 -1.71 -17.42
N LEU A 9 -21.48 -2.66 -17.70
CA LEU A 9 -21.63 -3.23 -19.04
C LEU A 9 -22.12 -2.19 -20.05
N HIS A 10 -23.01 -1.27 -19.64
CA HIS A 10 -23.44 -0.16 -20.49
C HIS A 10 -22.26 0.76 -20.85
N ILE A 11 -21.42 1.13 -19.86
CA ILE A 11 -20.21 1.91 -20.08
C ILE A 11 -19.28 1.18 -21.07
N ILE A 12 -18.98 -0.09 -20.81
CA ILE A 12 -18.10 -0.90 -21.67
C ILE A 12 -18.64 -0.99 -23.10
N ARG A 13 -19.94 -1.16 -23.27
CA ARG A 13 -20.58 -1.21 -24.60
C ARG A 13 -20.48 0.11 -25.35
N SER A 14 -20.54 1.23 -24.63
CA SER A 14 -20.46 2.57 -25.21
C SER A 14 -19.04 2.97 -25.61
N LEU A 15 -18.02 2.30 -25.05
CA LEU A 15 -16.62 2.56 -25.39
C LEU A 15 -16.28 2.01 -26.79
N LYS A 16 -15.48 2.77 -27.53
CA LYS A 16 -14.84 2.32 -28.78
C LYS A 16 -13.90 1.13 -28.53
N THR A 17 -13.40 0.52 -29.59
CA THR A 17 -12.46 -0.62 -29.52
C THR A 17 -11.15 -0.27 -28.80
N THR A 18 -10.73 0.99 -28.84
CA THR A 18 -9.57 1.53 -28.10
C THR A 18 -9.99 2.41 -26.92
N GLY A 19 -11.27 2.32 -26.51
CA GLY A 19 -11.84 3.18 -25.49
C GLY A 19 -11.35 2.82 -24.09
N LYS A 20 -11.18 3.86 -23.29
CA LYS A 20 -10.78 3.77 -21.87
C LYS A 20 -11.85 4.41 -21.00
N GLY A 21 -12.01 3.92 -19.78
CA GLY A 21 -12.95 4.45 -18.82
C GLY A 21 -12.63 4.01 -17.41
N ALA A 22 -13.24 4.66 -16.44
CA ALA A 22 -13.17 4.27 -15.04
C ALA A 22 -14.58 4.34 -14.43
N CYS A 23 -14.88 3.40 -13.55
CA CYS A 23 -16.17 3.31 -12.88
C CYS A 23 -15.95 3.07 -11.39
N ILE A 24 -16.56 3.91 -10.55
CA ILE A 24 -16.58 3.71 -9.10
C ILE A 24 -17.76 2.81 -8.77
N LEU A 25 -17.51 1.72 -8.07
CA LEU A 25 -18.50 0.72 -7.71
C LEU A 25 -18.31 0.30 -6.24
N PRO A 26 -19.35 -0.24 -5.58
CA PRO A 26 -19.21 -0.85 -4.27
C PRO A 26 -18.24 -2.03 -4.33
N HIS A 27 -17.40 -2.19 -3.30
CA HIS A 27 -16.38 -3.24 -3.22
C HIS A 27 -16.95 -4.66 -3.49
N GLY A 28 -18.21 -4.89 -3.14
CA GLY A 28 -18.90 -6.17 -3.36
C GLY A 28 -18.88 -6.67 -4.80
N VAL A 29 -18.78 -5.81 -5.81
CA VAL A 29 -18.71 -6.24 -7.22
C VAL A 29 -17.49 -7.11 -7.51
N LEU A 30 -16.45 -7.01 -6.70
CA LEU A 30 -15.22 -7.76 -6.86
C LEU A 30 -15.36 -9.24 -6.52
N PHE A 31 -16.35 -9.62 -5.67
CA PHE A 31 -16.45 -10.98 -5.16
C PHE A 31 -17.85 -11.59 -5.08
N ARG A 32 -18.91 -10.81 -5.34
CA ARG A 32 -20.27 -11.38 -5.33
C ARG A 32 -20.39 -12.52 -6.32
N GLY A 33 -21.15 -13.55 -5.95
CA GLY A 33 -21.37 -14.77 -6.72
C GLY A 33 -22.45 -14.67 -7.79
N ASN A 34 -22.92 -15.84 -8.25
CA ASN A 34 -24.00 -16.01 -9.24
C ASN A 34 -23.72 -15.27 -10.57
N ALA A 35 -24.74 -14.61 -11.13
CA ALA A 35 -24.63 -13.92 -12.42
C ALA A 35 -23.52 -12.85 -12.45
N GLU A 36 -23.21 -12.19 -11.34
CA GLU A 36 -22.14 -11.22 -11.27
C GLU A 36 -20.76 -11.88 -11.41
N ALA A 37 -20.57 -13.09 -10.87
CA ALA A 37 -19.33 -13.85 -11.03
C ALA A 37 -19.09 -14.21 -12.50
N GLU A 38 -20.12 -14.61 -13.24
CA GLU A 38 -19.99 -14.92 -14.66
C GLU A 38 -19.65 -13.69 -15.50
N ILE A 39 -20.31 -12.57 -15.23
CA ILE A 39 -20.01 -11.31 -15.90
C ILE A 39 -18.55 -10.90 -15.63
N ARG A 40 -18.11 -10.98 -14.37
CA ARG A 40 -16.77 -10.63 -13.95
C ARG A 40 -15.73 -11.51 -14.65
N ARG A 41 -15.92 -12.83 -14.64
CA ARG A 41 -15.07 -13.80 -15.35
C ARG A 41 -14.92 -13.45 -16.83
N ASN A 42 -16.03 -13.15 -17.50
CA ASN A 42 -16.03 -12.78 -18.91
C ASN A 42 -15.26 -11.48 -19.18
N LEU A 43 -15.38 -10.47 -18.31
CA LEU A 43 -14.65 -9.21 -18.44
C LEU A 43 -13.15 -9.39 -18.24
N ILE A 44 -12.76 -10.24 -17.29
CA ILE A 44 -11.35 -10.58 -17.03
C ILE A 44 -10.76 -11.32 -18.24
N ARG A 45 -11.43 -12.38 -18.73
CA ARG A 45 -10.98 -13.14 -19.90
C ARG A 45 -10.85 -12.32 -21.18
N LYS A 46 -11.69 -11.29 -21.33
CA LYS A 46 -11.57 -10.31 -22.43
C LYS A 46 -10.43 -9.31 -22.22
N GLY A 47 -9.79 -9.31 -21.07
CA GLY A 47 -8.74 -8.38 -20.72
C GLY A 47 -9.22 -6.92 -20.59
N PHE A 48 -10.51 -6.66 -20.41
CA PHE A 48 -11.04 -5.30 -20.38
C PHE A 48 -10.73 -4.56 -19.09
N ILE A 49 -10.50 -5.28 -17.98
CA ILE A 49 -10.12 -4.70 -16.69
C ILE A 49 -8.61 -4.54 -16.68
N LYS A 50 -8.14 -3.29 -16.76
CA LYS A 50 -6.72 -2.95 -16.70
C LYS A 50 -6.20 -2.88 -15.27
N GLY A 51 -7.05 -2.40 -14.37
CA GLY A 51 -6.68 -2.30 -12.97
C GLY A 51 -7.87 -2.08 -12.04
N ILE A 52 -7.57 -2.26 -10.76
CA ILE A 52 -8.52 -2.10 -9.66
C ILE A 52 -7.84 -1.28 -8.56
N ILE A 53 -8.55 -0.28 -8.06
CA ILE A 53 -8.06 0.56 -6.96
C ILE A 53 -9.09 0.47 -5.84
N GLY A 54 -8.71 -0.11 -4.70
CA GLY A 54 -9.50 -0.13 -3.47
C GLY A 54 -9.46 1.22 -2.79
N LEU A 55 -10.61 1.74 -2.38
CA LEU A 55 -10.75 3.02 -1.72
C LEU A 55 -11.17 2.85 -0.27
N PRO A 56 -10.89 3.84 0.60
CA PRO A 56 -11.30 3.81 1.99
C PRO A 56 -12.82 3.66 2.17
N ALA A 57 -13.23 3.01 3.25
CA ALA A 57 -14.60 3.02 3.71
C ALA A 57 -15.04 4.45 4.09
N ASN A 58 -16.34 4.70 4.21
CA ASN A 58 -16.90 6.00 4.60
C ASN A 58 -16.46 7.20 3.74
N LEU A 59 -16.07 6.99 2.49
CA LEU A 59 -15.64 8.04 1.58
C LEU A 59 -16.84 8.78 0.96
N PHE A 60 -17.94 8.07 0.70
CA PHE A 60 -19.12 8.61 0.01
C PHE A 60 -20.27 8.90 0.96
N TYR A 61 -21.09 9.90 0.62
CA TYR A 61 -22.30 10.21 1.39
C TYR A 61 -23.33 9.08 1.27
N GLY A 62 -24.09 8.87 2.36
CA GLY A 62 -25.16 7.87 2.40
C GLY A 62 -24.72 6.42 2.59
N THR A 63 -23.42 6.12 2.60
CA THR A 63 -22.91 4.77 2.82
C THR A 63 -21.61 4.75 3.59
N GLY A 64 -21.40 3.69 4.39
CA GLY A 64 -20.12 3.36 5.02
C GLY A 64 -19.32 2.29 4.25
N ILE A 65 -19.90 1.76 3.16
CA ILE A 65 -19.30 0.64 2.42
C ILE A 65 -18.07 1.16 1.66
N PRO A 66 -16.95 0.42 1.67
CA PRO A 66 -15.80 0.76 0.84
C PRO A 66 -16.15 0.62 -0.64
N ALA A 67 -15.58 1.47 -1.45
CA ALA A 67 -15.73 1.45 -2.89
C ALA A 67 -14.42 1.03 -3.58
N CYS A 68 -14.50 0.67 -4.85
CA CYS A 68 -13.36 0.45 -5.70
C CYS A 68 -13.52 1.20 -7.03
N ILE A 69 -12.41 1.50 -7.67
CA ILE A 69 -12.40 2.01 -9.06
C ILE A 69 -12.00 0.84 -9.95
N LEU A 70 -12.89 0.49 -10.90
CA LEU A 70 -12.55 -0.40 -12.00
C LEU A 70 -12.06 0.43 -13.18
N VAL A 71 -10.80 0.26 -13.54
CA VAL A 71 -10.19 0.91 -14.70
C VAL A 71 -10.34 -0.01 -15.92
N ILE A 72 -11.13 0.43 -16.89
CA ILE A 72 -11.40 -0.29 -18.13
C ILE A 72 -10.54 0.28 -19.25
N ASP A 73 -9.89 -0.59 -19.98
CA ASP A 73 -9.09 -0.25 -21.14
C ASP A 73 -9.20 -1.36 -22.18
N LYS A 74 -9.84 -1.06 -23.31
CA LYS A 74 -10.02 -2.01 -24.40
C LYS A 74 -8.82 -2.06 -25.34
N GLU A 75 -7.96 -1.05 -25.30
CA GLU A 75 -6.74 -1.01 -26.09
C GLU A 75 -5.82 -2.14 -25.63
N ASP A 76 -5.32 -2.92 -26.56
CA ASP A 76 -4.45 -4.08 -26.31
C ASP A 76 -5.00 -5.09 -25.27
N ALA A 77 -6.30 -5.14 -25.09
CA ALA A 77 -6.94 -6.00 -24.10
C ALA A 77 -6.57 -7.48 -24.28
N HIS A 78 -6.43 -7.94 -25.52
CA HIS A 78 -6.07 -9.33 -25.86
C HIS A 78 -4.63 -9.72 -25.48
N ASN A 79 -3.75 -8.74 -25.32
CA ASN A 79 -2.35 -8.95 -24.89
C ASN A 79 -2.19 -8.87 -23.37
N ARG A 80 -3.22 -8.46 -22.65
CA ARG A 80 -3.18 -8.29 -21.20
C ARG A 80 -3.14 -9.66 -20.51
N LYS A 81 -2.22 -9.82 -19.55
CA LYS A 81 -2.01 -11.07 -18.83
C LYS A 81 -2.33 -10.98 -17.34
N GLY A 82 -2.83 -9.84 -16.89
CA GLY A 82 -3.13 -9.62 -15.48
C GLY A 82 -3.82 -8.28 -15.25
N ILE A 83 -4.14 -8.04 -13.99
CA ILE A 83 -4.79 -6.82 -13.50
C ILE A 83 -3.84 -6.14 -12.50
N PHE A 84 -3.60 -4.84 -12.67
CA PHE A 84 -2.85 -4.09 -11.68
C PHE A 84 -3.77 -3.69 -10.54
N MET A 85 -3.45 -4.14 -9.33
CA MET A 85 -4.25 -3.86 -8.14
C MET A 85 -3.53 -2.89 -7.21
N VAL A 86 -4.29 -1.94 -6.67
CA VAL A 86 -3.83 -0.97 -5.67
C VAL A 86 -4.78 -1.02 -4.48
N ASP A 87 -4.25 -1.21 -3.28
CA ASP A 87 -4.99 -1.07 -2.03
C ASP A 87 -4.70 0.30 -1.42
N ALA A 88 -5.63 1.23 -1.62
CA ALA A 88 -5.56 2.57 -1.04
C ALA A 88 -6.52 2.74 0.15
N SER A 89 -6.95 1.65 0.78
CA SER A 89 -7.95 1.64 1.86
C SER A 89 -7.54 2.46 3.08
N ASP A 90 -6.24 2.55 3.38
CA ASP A 90 -5.71 3.22 4.58
C ASP A 90 -5.24 4.67 4.35
N GLY A 91 -5.21 5.11 3.09
CA GLY A 91 -4.76 6.45 2.71
C GLY A 91 -5.85 7.53 2.87
N PHE A 92 -6.18 7.95 4.08
CA PHE A 92 -7.20 8.98 4.30
C PHE A 92 -6.97 9.79 5.59
N ILE A 93 -7.78 10.85 5.75
CA ILE A 93 -7.97 11.53 7.03
C ILE A 93 -9.46 11.52 7.41
N LYS A 94 -9.74 11.64 8.69
CA LYS A 94 -11.11 11.86 9.18
C LYS A 94 -11.54 13.30 8.86
N ASP A 95 -12.74 13.43 8.33
CA ASP A 95 -13.40 14.70 8.05
C ASP A 95 -14.85 14.61 8.57
N GLY A 96 -15.01 14.92 9.84
CA GLY A 96 -16.26 14.66 10.57
C GLY A 96 -16.59 13.16 10.59
N ASN A 97 -17.78 12.82 10.11
CA ASN A 97 -18.26 11.43 10.05
C ASN A 97 -17.82 10.70 8.77
N LYS A 98 -17.00 11.35 7.93
CA LYS A 98 -16.51 10.79 6.66
C LYS A 98 -15.00 10.67 6.64
N ASN A 99 -14.52 9.87 5.73
CA ASN A 99 -13.12 9.82 5.37
C ASN A 99 -12.91 10.70 4.13
N ARG A 100 -11.74 11.32 4.01
CA ARG A 100 -11.36 12.14 2.87
C ARG A 100 -9.94 11.82 2.41
N LEU A 101 -9.77 11.65 1.12
CA LEU A 101 -8.45 11.51 0.51
C LEU A 101 -7.75 12.88 0.49
N ARG A 102 -6.49 12.91 0.91
CA ARG A 102 -5.63 14.09 0.78
C ARG A 102 -5.02 14.14 -0.61
N ASN A 103 -4.51 15.28 -1.00
CA ASN A 103 -3.80 15.42 -2.29
C ASN A 103 -2.66 14.40 -2.42
N ARG A 104 -1.88 14.19 -1.36
CA ARG A 104 -0.81 13.19 -1.35
C ARG A 104 -1.31 11.75 -1.60
N ASP A 105 -2.49 11.40 -1.08
CA ASP A 105 -3.08 10.08 -1.25
C ASP A 105 -3.52 9.89 -2.70
N LEU A 106 -4.12 10.94 -3.29
CA LEU A 106 -4.50 10.96 -4.71
C LEU A 106 -3.27 10.86 -5.62
N HIS A 107 -2.22 11.63 -5.35
CA HIS A 107 -0.97 11.57 -6.11
C HIS A 107 -0.34 10.18 -6.03
N LYS A 108 -0.24 9.60 -4.82
CA LYS A 108 0.30 8.25 -4.64
C LYS A 108 -0.47 7.21 -5.47
N ILE A 109 -1.81 7.25 -5.44
CA ILE A 109 -2.65 6.34 -6.23
C ILE A 109 -2.36 6.49 -7.72
N VAL A 110 -2.34 7.73 -8.22
CA VAL A 110 -2.16 8.03 -9.66
C VAL A 110 -0.76 7.65 -10.11
N ASP A 111 0.27 8.01 -9.36
CA ASP A 111 1.67 7.74 -9.71
C ASP A 111 1.96 6.25 -9.72
N VAL A 112 1.58 5.54 -8.66
CA VAL A 112 1.77 4.08 -8.56
C VAL A 112 0.97 3.34 -9.64
N PHE A 113 -0.27 3.77 -9.92
CA PHE A 113 -1.07 3.16 -10.97
C PHE A 113 -0.49 3.37 -12.37
N ASN A 114 0.03 4.55 -12.66
CA ASN A 114 0.59 4.89 -13.98
C ASN A 114 1.96 4.24 -14.19
N SER A 115 2.82 4.26 -13.17
CA SER A 115 4.17 3.64 -13.23
C SER A 115 4.09 2.10 -13.15
N ARG A 116 2.98 1.55 -12.65
CA ARG A 116 2.81 0.12 -12.30
C ARG A 116 3.87 -0.34 -11.31
N GLU A 117 4.21 0.53 -10.38
CA GLU A 117 5.19 0.25 -9.35
C GLU A 117 4.65 -0.81 -8.36
N VAL A 118 5.46 -1.84 -8.12
CA VAL A 118 5.12 -2.88 -7.14
C VAL A 118 5.56 -2.41 -5.76
N ILE A 119 4.59 -2.20 -4.88
CA ILE A 119 4.84 -1.77 -3.50
C ILE A 119 4.22 -2.81 -2.57
N LYS A 120 5.06 -3.43 -1.72
CA LYS A 120 4.60 -4.42 -0.74
C LYS A 120 3.48 -3.85 0.13
N GLY A 121 2.40 -4.60 0.29
CA GLY A 121 1.23 -4.20 1.07
C GLY A 121 0.38 -3.08 0.45
N TYR A 122 0.70 -2.61 -0.78
CA TYR A 122 -0.03 -1.50 -1.39
C TYR A 122 -0.42 -1.74 -2.85
N ALA A 123 0.50 -2.21 -3.70
CA ALA A 123 0.20 -2.38 -5.12
C ALA A 123 1.03 -3.46 -5.78
N ARG A 124 0.41 -4.25 -6.67
CA ARG A 124 1.12 -5.20 -7.53
C ARG A 124 0.32 -5.60 -8.77
N MET A 125 1.01 -6.21 -9.73
CA MET A 125 0.38 -6.91 -10.84
C MET A 125 -0.07 -8.29 -10.35
N VAL A 126 -1.31 -8.65 -10.64
CA VAL A 126 -1.91 -9.97 -10.37
C VAL A 126 -2.16 -10.64 -11.71
N SER A 127 -1.60 -11.82 -11.92
CA SER A 127 -1.75 -12.56 -13.18
C SER A 127 -3.17 -13.14 -13.34
N PHE A 128 -3.58 -13.41 -14.56
CA PHE A 128 -4.87 -14.07 -14.80
C PHE A 128 -4.89 -15.51 -14.27
N ASP A 129 -3.76 -16.20 -14.26
CA ASP A 129 -3.65 -17.55 -13.71
C ASP A 129 -3.91 -17.53 -12.20
N GLU A 130 -3.30 -16.58 -11.47
CA GLU A 130 -3.54 -16.39 -10.05
C GLU A 130 -5.01 -16.01 -9.74
N ILE A 131 -5.64 -15.22 -10.61
CA ILE A 131 -7.06 -14.85 -10.48
C ILE A 131 -7.96 -16.07 -10.76
N GLU A 132 -7.60 -16.92 -11.70
CA GLU A 132 -8.32 -18.16 -11.98
C GLU A 132 -8.24 -19.14 -10.82
N ASP A 133 -7.06 -19.32 -10.23
CA ASP A 133 -6.85 -20.14 -9.03
C ASP A 133 -7.67 -19.64 -7.83
N ASN A 134 -7.94 -18.34 -7.78
CA ASN A 134 -8.83 -17.70 -6.80
C ASN A 134 -10.30 -17.63 -7.27
N GLU A 135 -10.73 -18.52 -8.16
CA GLU A 135 -12.12 -18.63 -8.64
C GLU A 135 -12.68 -17.33 -9.25
N TRP A 136 -11.83 -16.54 -9.91
CA TRP A 136 -12.17 -15.24 -10.51
C TRP A 136 -12.68 -14.20 -9.48
N ASN A 137 -12.34 -14.40 -8.22
CA ASN A 137 -12.59 -13.45 -7.15
C ASN A 137 -11.53 -12.35 -7.19
N LEU A 138 -11.94 -11.10 -7.21
CA LEU A 138 -11.06 -9.93 -7.30
C LEU A 138 -10.95 -9.18 -5.97
N ASN A 139 -11.33 -9.80 -4.85
CA ASN A 139 -11.21 -9.17 -3.53
C ASN A 139 -9.74 -8.86 -3.22
N ILE A 140 -9.41 -7.57 -3.11
CA ILE A 140 -8.03 -7.08 -3.03
C ILE A 140 -7.21 -7.73 -1.92
N PRO A 141 -7.73 -7.91 -0.68
CA PRO A 141 -6.96 -8.56 0.40
C PRO A 141 -6.50 -9.99 0.11
N ARG A 142 -7.06 -10.67 -0.90
CA ARG A 142 -6.56 -11.98 -1.34
C ARG A 142 -5.23 -11.90 -2.08
N TYR A 143 -4.90 -10.73 -2.60
CA TYR A 143 -3.73 -10.51 -3.45
C TYR A 143 -2.73 -9.55 -2.84
N ILE A 144 -3.20 -8.59 -2.06
CA ILE A 144 -2.39 -7.59 -1.38
C ILE A 144 -2.64 -7.73 0.10
N ASP A 145 -1.64 -8.21 0.83
CA ASP A 145 -1.65 -8.23 2.28
C ASP A 145 -1.18 -6.85 2.76
N SER A 146 -2.14 -6.00 3.08
CA SER A 146 -1.91 -4.67 3.62
C SER A 146 -1.83 -4.67 5.16
N GLN A 147 -2.02 -5.83 5.80
CA GLN A 147 -1.84 -5.94 7.23
C GLN A 147 -0.36 -5.78 7.56
N GLU A 148 -0.08 -4.95 8.55
CA GLU A 148 1.24 -4.96 9.18
C GLU A 148 1.50 -6.39 9.68
N ALA A 149 2.70 -6.91 9.41
CA ALA A 149 3.09 -8.22 9.91
C ALA A 149 2.82 -8.22 11.42
N GLU A 150 2.06 -9.21 11.89
CA GLU A 150 1.84 -9.36 13.33
C GLU A 150 3.21 -9.42 14.01
N ASP A 151 3.40 -8.52 14.95
CA ASP A 151 4.58 -8.52 15.80
C ASP A 151 4.55 -9.81 16.61
N ILE A 152 5.36 -10.78 16.19
CA ILE A 152 5.45 -12.07 16.90
C ILE A 152 6.10 -11.75 18.23
N GLN A 153 5.28 -11.66 19.29
CA GLN A 153 5.76 -11.37 20.63
C GLN A 153 6.77 -12.43 21.05
N ASP A 154 8.01 -12.01 21.22
CA ASP A 154 9.05 -12.87 21.78
C ASP A 154 8.86 -12.98 23.29
N ILE A 155 8.31 -14.13 23.71
CA ILE A 155 8.04 -14.43 25.11
C ILE A 155 9.33 -14.46 25.93
N SER A 156 10.44 -14.93 25.36
CA SER A 156 11.74 -14.96 26.04
C SER A 156 12.28 -13.56 26.30
N GLY A 157 12.25 -12.69 25.30
CA GLY A 157 12.64 -11.27 25.46
C GLY A 157 11.74 -10.54 26.46
N HIS A 158 10.44 -10.88 26.47
CA HIS A 158 9.51 -10.27 27.43
C HIS A 158 9.76 -10.71 28.88
N LEU A 159 10.09 -12.00 29.11
CA LEU A 159 10.31 -12.56 30.46
C LEU A 159 11.72 -12.31 31.00
N GLN A 160 12.74 -12.35 30.13
CA GLN A 160 14.15 -12.28 30.53
C GLN A 160 14.78 -10.92 30.22
N GLY A 161 14.11 -10.08 29.46
CA GLY A 161 14.62 -8.83 28.96
C GLY A 161 15.47 -9.00 27.69
N GLY A 162 15.85 -7.85 27.09
CA GLY A 162 16.57 -7.80 25.83
C GLY A 162 15.63 -7.62 24.63
N ILE A 163 16.21 -7.15 23.53
CA ILE A 163 15.55 -6.94 22.24
C ILE A 163 16.15 -7.96 21.27
N PRO A 164 15.33 -8.76 20.55
CA PRO A 164 15.86 -9.69 19.56
C PRO A 164 16.76 -8.97 18.54
N SER A 165 17.91 -9.53 18.26
CA SER A 165 18.83 -8.94 17.27
C SER A 165 18.20 -8.89 15.88
N THR A 166 17.30 -9.83 15.56
CA THR A 166 16.51 -9.84 14.32
C THR A 166 15.64 -8.60 14.14
N ASP A 167 15.05 -8.09 15.23
CA ASP A 167 14.18 -6.91 15.19
C ASP A 167 15.01 -5.64 14.97
N ILE A 168 16.21 -5.60 15.55
CA ILE A 168 17.17 -4.51 15.35
C ILE A 168 17.71 -4.56 13.91
N ASP A 169 18.01 -5.74 13.39
CA ASP A 169 18.51 -5.94 12.03
C ASP A 169 17.42 -5.64 10.98
N ALA A 170 16.15 -5.85 11.29
CA ALA A 170 15.02 -5.45 10.43
C ALA A 170 14.96 -3.94 10.15
N LEU A 171 15.65 -3.13 10.95
CA LEU A 171 15.80 -1.69 10.75
C LEU A 171 17.00 -1.32 9.85
N GLU A 172 17.51 -2.25 9.03
CA GLU A 172 18.69 -2.09 8.18
C GLU A 172 18.70 -0.77 7.39
N SER A 173 17.58 -0.38 6.81
CA SER A 173 17.45 0.87 6.05
C SER A 173 17.76 2.14 6.85
N TYR A 174 17.57 2.10 8.17
CA TYR A 174 17.93 3.20 9.05
C TYR A 174 19.42 3.15 9.43
N TRP A 175 19.95 1.94 9.58
CA TRP A 175 21.38 1.74 9.87
C TRP A 175 22.27 2.06 8.66
N ASP A 176 21.77 1.91 7.44
CA ASP A 176 22.47 2.34 6.22
C ASP A 176 22.68 3.87 6.19
N VAL A 177 21.71 4.61 6.72
CA VAL A 177 21.78 6.08 6.81
C VAL A 177 22.58 6.56 8.01
N CYS A 178 22.48 5.86 9.15
CA CYS A 178 23.11 6.22 10.41
C CYS A 178 23.84 5.00 11.02
N PRO A 179 24.98 4.55 10.45
CA PRO A 179 25.63 3.30 10.86
C PRO A 179 26.09 3.28 12.31
N SER A 180 26.61 4.39 12.85
CA SER A 180 27.10 4.45 14.22
C SER A 180 25.97 4.58 15.25
N LEU A 181 24.77 4.99 14.83
CA LEU A 181 23.61 5.11 15.71
C LEU A 181 23.19 3.75 16.29
N LYS A 182 23.29 2.66 15.50
CA LYS A 182 23.01 1.31 15.97
C LYS A 182 23.86 0.95 17.21
N SER A 183 25.17 1.15 17.13
CA SER A 183 26.08 0.84 18.23
C SER A 183 25.96 1.82 19.41
N HIS A 184 25.44 3.03 19.17
CA HIS A 184 25.14 4.00 20.23
C HIS A 184 23.89 3.61 21.03
N LEU A 185 22.87 3.06 20.36
CA LEU A 185 21.61 2.69 21.00
C LEU A 185 21.61 1.30 21.61
N PHE A 186 22.36 0.36 21.05
CA PHE A 186 22.30 -1.06 21.42
C PHE A 186 23.69 -1.62 21.77
N SER A 187 23.72 -2.49 22.77
CA SER A 187 24.89 -3.25 23.16
C SER A 187 24.55 -4.74 23.28
N ALA A 188 25.56 -5.60 23.11
CA ALA A 188 25.34 -7.04 23.23
C ALA A 188 24.90 -7.39 24.67
N ASN A 189 23.85 -8.19 24.79
CA ASN A 189 23.38 -8.71 26.07
C ASN A 189 24.43 -9.69 26.62
N ARG A 190 24.91 -9.45 27.85
CA ARG A 190 25.95 -10.25 28.50
C ARG A 190 25.46 -11.63 28.95
N SER A 191 24.17 -11.83 29.02
CA SER A 191 23.55 -13.05 29.55
C SER A 191 23.13 -14.04 28.47
N ASP A 192 23.20 -13.65 27.19
CA ASP A 192 22.70 -14.44 26.10
C ASP A 192 23.82 -14.78 25.08
N ASN A 193 23.74 -15.99 24.51
CA ASN A 193 24.64 -16.51 23.47
C ASN A 193 24.40 -15.87 22.08
N GLY A 194 24.02 -14.59 22.00
CA GLY A 194 24.07 -13.78 20.78
C GLY A 194 22.74 -13.53 20.10
N GLY A 195 21.59 -13.85 20.72
CA GLY A 195 20.26 -13.62 20.13
C GLY A 195 19.58 -12.31 20.53
N TYR A 196 20.05 -11.65 21.61
CA TYR A 196 19.44 -10.45 22.15
C TYR A 196 20.45 -9.32 22.37
N MET A 197 19.97 -8.09 22.31
CA MET A 197 20.72 -6.88 22.60
C MET A 197 20.02 -6.06 23.67
N ASP A 198 20.80 -5.33 24.45
CA ASP A 198 20.32 -4.40 25.47
C ASP A 198 20.35 -2.96 24.95
N LEU A 199 19.42 -2.13 25.42
CA LEU A 199 19.50 -0.70 25.23
C LEU A 199 20.68 -0.11 26.00
N SER A 200 21.54 0.63 25.34
CA SER A 200 22.66 1.36 25.94
C SER A 200 22.25 2.70 26.54
N VAL A 201 21.03 3.16 26.23
CA VAL A 201 20.48 4.43 26.71
C VAL A 201 19.19 4.18 27.48
N GLU A 202 18.87 5.05 28.44
CA GLU A 202 17.60 4.96 29.14
C GLU A 202 16.43 5.18 28.19
N LYS A 203 15.33 4.44 28.38
CA LYS A 203 14.14 4.46 27.53
C LYS A 203 13.61 5.87 27.25
N GLN A 204 13.64 6.74 28.25
CA GLN A 204 13.20 8.13 28.11
C GLN A 204 14.13 8.99 27.25
N ASN A 205 15.39 8.58 27.07
CA ASN A 205 16.42 9.30 26.34
C ASN A 205 16.61 8.80 24.91
N ILE A 206 15.93 7.75 24.48
CA ILE A 206 16.05 7.19 23.11
C ILE A 206 15.81 8.28 22.06
N LYS A 207 14.75 9.07 22.23
CA LYS A 207 14.40 10.13 21.27
C LYS A 207 15.51 11.17 21.14
N SER A 208 16.05 11.67 22.24
CA SER A 208 17.15 12.63 22.22
C SER A 208 18.43 12.00 21.65
N ALA A 209 18.74 10.76 22.03
CA ALA A 209 19.89 10.04 21.49
C ALA A 209 19.86 9.89 19.97
N ILE A 210 18.67 9.76 19.38
CA ILE A 210 18.49 9.71 17.92
C ILE A 210 18.60 11.11 17.30
N TYR A 211 17.82 12.07 17.80
CA TYR A 211 17.73 13.40 17.19
C TYR A 211 19.00 14.23 17.33
N ASP A 212 19.74 14.06 18.43
CA ASP A 212 20.98 14.79 18.69
C ASP A 212 22.20 14.06 18.09
N HIS A 213 22.01 12.88 17.48
CA HIS A 213 23.10 12.12 16.87
C HIS A 213 23.65 12.84 15.64
N PRO A 214 25.00 12.97 15.50
CA PRO A 214 25.61 13.72 14.40
C PRO A 214 25.22 13.23 13.01
N GLU A 215 25.14 11.91 12.80
CA GLU A 215 24.75 11.33 11.51
C GLU A 215 23.30 11.67 11.16
N PHE A 216 22.39 11.59 12.14
CA PHE A 216 20.99 11.94 11.94
C PHE A 216 20.82 13.44 11.64
N SER A 217 21.51 14.30 12.36
CA SER A 217 21.51 15.74 12.12
C SER A 217 22.06 16.08 10.73
N THR A 218 23.11 15.41 10.28
CA THR A 218 23.68 15.58 8.94
C THR A 218 22.67 15.15 7.86
N PHE A 219 22.00 14.04 8.06
CA PHE A 219 20.97 13.54 7.13
C PHE A 219 19.79 14.51 7.00
N ILE A 220 19.25 14.99 8.11
CA ILE A 220 18.13 15.95 8.12
C ILE A 220 18.52 17.26 7.45
N ASN A 221 19.72 17.78 7.72
CA ASN A 221 20.20 19.01 7.07
C ASN A 221 20.37 18.82 5.57
N GLY A 222 20.93 17.69 5.14
CA GLY A 222 21.04 17.35 3.71
C GLY A 222 19.67 17.27 3.00
N MET A 223 18.67 16.67 3.65
CA MET A 223 17.30 16.65 3.12
C MET A 223 16.72 18.07 2.98
N ALA A 224 16.95 18.93 3.97
CA ALA A 224 16.46 20.32 3.92
C ALA A 224 17.10 21.11 2.78
N GLU A 225 18.40 20.92 2.54
CA GLU A 225 19.11 21.54 1.42
C GLU A 225 18.61 21.05 0.05
N HIS A 226 18.39 19.74 -0.09
CA HIS A 226 17.78 19.16 -1.30
C HIS A 226 16.39 19.71 -1.56
N TYR A 227 15.57 19.82 -0.52
CA TYR A 227 14.23 20.39 -0.64
C TYR A 227 14.26 21.86 -1.07
N GLN A 228 15.14 22.69 -0.47
CA GLN A 228 15.30 24.09 -0.84
C GLN A 228 15.79 24.25 -2.29
N THR A 229 16.73 23.43 -2.71
CA THR A 229 17.25 23.41 -4.09
C THR A 229 16.13 23.07 -5.08
N TRP A 230 15.35 22.03 -4.80
CA TRP A 230 14.21 21.63 -5.61
C TRP A 230 13.14 22.73 -5.66
N GLN A 231 12.78 23.31 -4.51
CA GLN A 231 11.80 24.39 -4.42
C GLN A 231 12.25 25.62 -5.23
N SER A 232 13.50 26.02 -5.08
CA SER A 232 14.04 27.17 -5.81
C SER A 232 14.09 26.97 -7.33
N ALA A 233 14.28 25.73 -7.78
CA ALA A 233 14.25 25.39 -9.19
C ALA A 233 12.84 25.40 -9.78
N ARG A 234 11.81 25.09 -8.98
CA ARG A 234 10.41 24.97 -9.39
C ARG A 234 9.58 26.22 -9.13
N ALA A 235 9.96 27.07 -8.20
CA ALA A 235 9.24 28.31 -7.87
C ALA A 235 9.42 29.42 -8.91
N LYS A 236 10.08 29.15 -10.02
CA LYS A 236 10.26 30.08 -11.15
C LYS A 236 9.29 29.82 -12.31
N GLU A 237 8.39 28.85 -12.17
CA GLU A 237 7.23 28.62 -13.02
C GLU A 237 5.95 29.07 -12.31
#